data_b973f62b447cfc9cd20496a264a9cde2
#
_entry.id   b973f62b447cfc9cd20496a264a9cde2
#
_cell.length_a   1.000
_cell.length_b   1.000
_cell.length_c   1.000
_cell.angle_alpha   90.00
_cell.angle_beta   90.00
_cell.angle_gamma   90.00
#
_symmetry.space_group_name_H-M   'P 1'
#
loop_
_entity.id
_entity.type
_entity.pdbx_description
1 polymer ?
#
loop_
_entity_poly.entity_id
_entity_poly.type
_entity_poly.pdbx_seq_one_letter_code
_entity_poly.pdbx_strand_id
1 'polypeptide(L)'
;MEFDVPVFDKSVARLMDFNVPQMDATAFMYLLPLTEKKALVEYTLFSPTILETAEYDLVLNAYMEEHYKGQAYTIVHTEQGAIPMTTKKMTSTISNVISIGTMGDAVKASTGYAFQFIQEQTQQIVNQLKLKQSLDASVHYTRHQFYDAVLLYILEHKKMAGDEIFARIFKKNDAATVFKFLSNTSNLMEDIRIMLSLPTQIFLPAAIKVLFRR
;
A
#
# COMPACT_ATOMS: atom_id res chain seq x y z
N MET A 1 5.34 -4.55 18.79
CA MET A 1 5.69 -3.98 20.09
C MET A 1 4.70 -4.44 21.13
N GLU A 2 5.12 -4.67 22.39
CA GLU A 2 4.30 -5.12 23.49
C GLU A 2 4.58 -4.28 24.74
N PHE A 3 3.56 -3.69 25.35
CA PHE A 3 3.62 -2.80 26.50
C PHE A 3 3.29 -3.53 27.79
N ASP A 4 3.85 -3.08 28.89
CA ASP A 4 3.56 -3.64 30.23
C ASP A 4 2.12 -3.34 30.68
N VAL A 5 1.56 -2.23 30.22
CA VAL A 5 0.22 -1.75 30.55
C VAL A 5 -0.67 -1.60 29.30
N PRO A 6 -2.02 -1.63 29.42
CA PRO A 6 -2.92 -1.35 28.32
C PRO A 6 -2.75 0.10 27.82
N VAL A 7 -2.44 0.28 26.52
CA VAL A 7 -2.25 1.60 25.88
C VAL A 7 -3.03 1.73 24.58
N PHE A 8 -3.56 0.63 24.04
CA PHE A 8 -4.25 0.62 22.75
C PHE A 8 -5.75 0.37 22.92
N ASP A 9 -6.52 1.02 22.08
CA ASP A 9 -7.89 0.60 21.78
C ASP A 9 -7.83 -0.44 20.63
N LYS A 10 -8.08 -1.71 20.96
CA LYS A 10 -8.05 -2.81 19.99
C LYS A 10 -9.10 -2.72 18.88
N SER A 11 -10.07 -1.82 19.01
CA SER A 11 -11.11 -1.58 17.99
C SER A 11 -10.70 -0.51 16.98
N VAL A 12 -9.58 0.20 17.18
CA VAL A 12 -9.14 1.33 16.38
C VAL A 12 -7.75 1.08 15.80
N ALA A 13 -7.65 0.99 14.50
CA ALA A 13 -6.38 1.02 13.78
C ALA A 13 -6.07 2.43 13.26
N ARG A 14 -4.81 2.85 13.29
CA ARG A 14 -4.35 4.03 12.56
C ARG A 14 -3.85 3.58 11.20
N LEU A 15 -4.48 4.11 10.17
CA LEU A 15 -4.14 3.82 8.78
C LEU A 15 -3.53 5.07 8.16
N MET A 16 -2.28 4.95 7.65
CA MET A 16 -1.58 6.03 6.95
C MET A 16 -1.52 7.34 7.79
N ASP A 17 -0.96 7.28 8.98
CA ASP A 17 -0.69 8.48 9.77
C ASP A 17 0.49 9.24 9.16
N PHE A 18 0.21 10.34 8.48
CA PHE A 18 1.21 11.17 7.78
C PHE A 18 1.94 12.15 8.69
N ASN A 19 1.66 12.17 9.99
CA ASN A 19 2.34 13.03 10.95
C ASN A 19 3.73 12.47 11.31
N VAL A 20 4.54 12.23 10.29
CA VAL A 20 5.91 11.71 10.35
C VAL A 20 6.79 12.44 9.33
N PRO A 21 8.12 12.45 9.49
CA PRO A 21 9.03 13.02 8.50
C PRO A 21 8.82 12.41 7.11
N GLN A 22 8.52 13.24 6.11
CA GLN A 22 8.19 12.79 4.74
C GLN A 22 9.42 12.43 3.89
N MET A 23 10.62 12.80 4.29
CA MET A 23 11.90 12.46 3.62
C MET A 23 11.92 12.77 2.12
N ASP A 24 11.27 13.88 1.72
CA ASP A 24 11.10 14.28 0.31
C ASP A 24 10.41 13.20 -0.56
N ALA A 25 9.60 12.36 0.06
CA ALA A 25 8.88 11.23 -0.51
C ALA A 25 7.43 11.18 0.01
N THR A 26 6.82 10.00 0.16
CA THR A 26 5.55 9.83 0.86
C THR A 26 5.75 8.84 1.99
N ALA A 27 5.68 9.31 3.21
CA ALA A 27 5.90 8.49 4.38
C ALA A 27 4.70 8.52 5.32
N PHE A 28 4.43 7.41 5.99
CA PHE A 28 3.35 7.31 6.97
C PHE A 28 3.57 6.14 7.92
N MET A 29 2.84 6.21 9.03
CA MET A 29 2.83 5.15 10.03
C MET A 29 1.53 4.37 9.98
N TYR A 30 1.63 3.05 10.06
CA TYR A 30 0.53 2.17 10.46
C TYR A 30 0.66 1.81 11.92
N LEU A 31 -0.48 1.76 12.64
CA LEU A 31 -0.56 1.20 13.96
C LEU A 31 -1.79 0.30 14.02
N LEU A 32 -1.54 -1.01 14.17
CA LEU A 32 -2.57 -2.04 14.20
C LEU A 32 -2.55 -2.74 15.57
N PRO A 33 -3.45 -2.37 16.50
CA PRO A 33 -3.54 -3.06 17.77
C PRO A 33 -3.98 -4.51 17.61
N LEU A 34 -3.20 -5.43 18.15
CA LEU A 34 -3.56 -6.85 18.25
C LEU A 34 -4.28 -7.15 19.55
N THR A 35 -3.87 -6.45 20.60
CA THR A 35 -4.50 -6.47 21.94
C THR A 35 -4.43 -5.06 22.53
N GLU A 36 -4.94 -4.89 23.74
CA GLU A 36 -4.81 -3.61 24.47
C GLU A 36 -3.36 -3.27 24.85
N LYS A 37 -2.45 -4.25 24.78
CA LYS A 37 -1.02 -4.09 25.11
C LYS A 37 -0.09 -4.31 23.93
N LYS A 38 -0.54 -4.93 22.85
CA LYS A 38 0.31 -5.34 21.72
C LYS A 38 -0.19 -4.76 20.41
N ALA A 39 0.72 -4.18 19.65
CA ALA A 39 0.43 -3.66 18.32
C ALA A 39 1.56 -3.94 17.32
N LEU A 40 1.19 -4.06 16.04
CA LEU A 40 2.10 -3.84 14.93
C LEU A 40 2.23 -2.33 14.74
N VAL A 41 3.47 -1.85 14.67
CA VAL A 41 3.79 -0.46 14.32
C VAL A 41 4.73 -0.51 13.13
N GLU A 42 4.34 0.10 12.03
CA GLU A 42 5.04 0.01 10.75
C GLU A 42 5.25 1.41 10.17
N TYR A 43 6.49 1.75 9.87
CA TYR A 43 6.86 2.92 9.10
C TYR A 43 6.99 2.55 7.63
N THR A 44 6.19 3.14 6.78
CA THR A 44 6.18 2.91 5.34
C THR A 44 6.66 4.15 4.60
N LEU A 45 7.53 3.95 3.62
CA LEU A 45 8.08 5.00 2.77
C LEU A 45 7.92 4.64 1.30
N PHE A 46 7.22 5.46 0.54
CA PHE A 46 7.16 5.40 -0.93
C PHE A 46 8.29 6.24 -1.51
N SER A 47 9.41 5.60 -1.84
CA SER A 47 10.63 6.26 -2.28
C SER A 47 11.30 5.47 -3.41
N PRO A 48 12.01 6.13 -4.33
CA PRO A 48 12.86 5.44 -5.30
C PRO A 48 14.11 4.83 -4.67
N THR A 49 14.44 5.18 -3.43
CA THR A 49 15.59 4.70 -2.67
C THR A 49 15.14 4.09 -1.35
N ILE A 50 15.81 3.03 -0.93
CA ILE A 50 15.62 2.40 0.38
C ILE A 50 16.53 3.13 1.37
N LEU A 51 16.01 3.47 2.54
CA LEU A 51 16.79 4.04 3.64
C LEU A 51 17.65 2.97 4.32
N GLU A 52 18.67 3.40 5.03
CA GLU A 52 19.42 2.54 5.94
C GLU A 52 18.53 2.12 7.14
N THR A 53 18.71 0.92 7.65
CA THR A 53 17.89 0.39 8.75
C THR A 53 17.81 1.34 9.95
N ALA A 54 18.93 1.98 10.28
CA ALA A 54 19.00 2.94 11.39
C ALA A 54 18.07 4.15 11.19
N GLU A 55 17.81 4.57 9.96
CA GLU A 55 16.92 5.69 9.67
C GLU A 55 15.44 5.31 9.91
N TYR A 56 15.05 4.06 9.56
CA TYR A 56 13.74 3.52 9.92
C TYR A 56 13.56 3.45 11.43
N ASP A 57 14.57 2.95 12.15
CA ASP A 57 14.54 2.83 13.61
C ASP A 57 14.41 4.20 14.30
N LEU A 58 15.10 5.23 13.79
CA LEU A 58 15.00 6.59 14.32
C LEU A 58 13.55 7.13 14.21
N VAL A 59 12.90 6.95 13.08
CA VAL A 59 11.53 7.43 12.87
C VAL A 59 10.54 6.65 13.74
N LEU A 60 10.67 5.32 13.80
CA LEU A 60 9.84 4.46 14.65
C LEU A 60 9.98 4.85 16.12
N ASN A 61 11.20 5.01 16.63
CA ASN A 61 11.45 5.41 18.01
C ASN A 61 10.90 6.81 18.31
N ALA A 62 11.07 7.77 17.40
CA ALA A 62 10.54 9.12 17.57
C ALA A 62 9.01 9.11 17.64
N TYR A 63 8.34 8.34 16.78
CA TYR A 63 6.88 8.18 16.79
C TYR A 63 6.38 7.55 18.09
N MET A 64 7.07 6.52 18.58
CA MET A 64 6.73 5.88 19.84
C MET A 64 6.93 6.80 21.04
N GLU A 65 8.02 7.57 21.07
CA GLU A 65 8.27 8.55 22.13
C GLU A 65 7.23 9.69 22.12
N GLU A 66 6.81 10.15 20.95
CA GLU A 66 5.77 11.19 20.84
C GLU A 66 4.40 10.72 21.37
N HIS A 67 3.99 9.49 20.99
CA HIS A 67 2.63 9.02 21.27
C HIS A 67 2.49 8.23 22.56
N TYR A 68 3.58 7.62 23.06
CA TYR A 68 3.57 6.69 24.20
C TYR A 68 4.66 7.01 25.22
N LYS A 69 5.01 8.29 25.35
CA LYS A 69 6.05 8.79 26.27
C LYS A 69 5.90 8.25 27.68
N GLY A 70 6.99 7.71 28.21
CA GLY A 70 7.06 7.18 29.58
C GLY A 70 6.39 5.81 29.76
N GLN A 71 5.91 5.18 28.71
CA GLN A 71 5.40 3.81 28.75
C GLN A 71 6.50 2.82 28.35
N ALA A 72 6.77 1.84 29.21
CA ALA A 72 7.74 0.79 28.90
C ALA A 72 7.12 -0.22 27.89
N TYR A 73 7.91 -0.56 26.87
CA TYR A 73 7.53 -1.58 25.91
C TYR A 73 8.73 -2.43 25.47
N THR A 74 8.45 -3.61 24.94
CA THR A 74 9.43 -4.52 24.37
C THR A 74 9.15 -4.69 22.86
N ILE A 75 10.19 -4.70 22.05
CA ILE A 75 10.11 -5.08 20.63
C ILE A 75 10.15 -6.61 20.57
N VAL A 76 9.00 -7.22 20.27
CA VAL A 76 8.87 -8.69 20.22
C VAL A 76 9.39 -9.26 18.90
N HIS A 77 9.21 -8.50 17.80
CA HIS A 77 9.62 -8.92 16.47
C HIS A 77 9.89 -7.67 15.62
N THR A 78 10.88 -7.77 14.74
CA THR A 78 11.19 -6.73 13.75
C THR A 78 11.22 -7.37 12.37
N GLU A 79 10.62 -6.70 11.40
CA GLU A 79 10.63 -7.07 9.99
C GLU A 79 10.94 -5.84 9.14
N GLN A 80 11.70 -6.03 8.09
CA GLN A 80 11.99 -5.01 7.09
C GLN A 80 11.87 -5.63 5.70
N GLY A 81 11.28 -4.91 4.77
CA GLY A 81 11.12 -5.36 3.40
C GLY A 81 10.97 -4.20 2.42
N ALA A 82 11.21 -4.49 1.14
CA ALA A 82 10.95 -3.56 0.05
C ALA A 82 9.96 -4.19 -0.92
N ILE A 83 8.87 -3.50 -1.18
CA ILE A 83 7.84 -3.90 -2.13
C ILE A 83 7.99 -3.04 -3.39
N PRO A 84 8.21 -3.62 -4.58
CA PRO A 84 8.35 -2.85 -5.79
C PRO A 84 7.03 -2.17 -6.18
N MET A 85 7.04 -0.84 -6.23
CA MET A 85 5.93 -0.04 -6.72
C MET A 85 6.09 0.17 -8.23
N THR A 86 5.60 -0.76 -9.03
CA THR A 86 5.79 -0.76 -10.49
C THR A 86 4.59 -1.35 -11.21
N THR A 87 4.32 -0.86 -12.42
CA THR A 87 3.35 -1.44 -13.35
C THR A 87 4.00 -2.41 -14.35
N LYS A 88 5.32 -2.63 -14.26
CA LYS A 88 6.01 -3.65 -15.06
C LYS A 88 5.62 -5.03 -14.52
N LYS A 89 5.27 -5.93 -15.43
CA LYS A 89 4.99 -7.33 -15.07
C LYS A 89 6.27 -8.03 -14.66
N MET A 90 6.21 -8.71 -13.52
CA MET A 90 7.28 -9.57 -12.98
C MET A 90 6.93 -11.04 -13.25
N THR A 91 7.08 -11.48 -14.50
CA THR A 91 6.80 -12.86 -14.88
C THR A 91 8.06 -13.71 -14.85
N SER A 92 7.92 -14.97 -14.40
CA SER A 92 9.01 -15.93 -14.54
C SER A 92 9.28 -16.24 -16.02
N THR A 93 10.54 -16.21 -16.40
CA THR A 93 11.00 -16.66 -17.74
C THR A 93 11.37 -18.15 -17.76
N ILE A 94 11.29 -18.83 -16.61
CA ILE A 94 11.66 -20.23 -16.46
C ILE A 94 10.42 -21.08 -16.78
N SER A 95 10.56 -22.01 -17.71
CA SER A 95 9.51 -22.96 -18.05
C SER A 95 9.09 -23.80 -16.83
N ASN A 96 7.81 -24.03 -16.67
CA ASN A 96 7.20 -24.77 -15.55
C ASN A 96 7.37 -24.13 -14.16
N VAL A 97 7.77 -22.84 -14.10
CA VAL A 97 7.81 -22.05 -12.86
C VAL A 97 6.78 -20.94 -12.95
N ILE A 98 5.90 -20.85 -11.95
CA ILE A 98 4.90 -19.82 -11.83
C ILE A 98 5.29 -18.90 -10.67
N SER A 99 5.41 -17.62 -10.97
CA SER A 99 5.59 -16.60 -9.94
C SER A 99 4.28 -16.38 -9.20
N ILE A 100 4.33 -16.36 -7.87
CA ILE A 100 3.19 -16.09 -6.99
C ILE A 100 3.49 -14.92 -6.04
N GLY A 101 2.45 -14.41 -5.39
CA GLY A 101 2.59 -13.29 -4.47
C GLY A 101 3.08 -12.03 -5.17
N THR A 102 3.88 -11.25 -4.51
CA THR A 102 4.44 -9.99 -5.05
C THR A 102 5.24 -10.22 -6.34
N MET A 103 5.99 -11.32 -6.41
CA MET A 103 6.72 -11.72 -7.63
C MET A 103 5.82 -12.19 -8.76
N GLY A 104 4.55 -12.49 -8.48
CA GLY A 104 3.51 -12.85 -9.46
C GLY A 104 2.52 -11.72 -9.71
N ASP A 105 2.92 -10.49 -9.51
CA ASP A 105 2.10 -9.27 -9.69
C ASP A 105 0.84 -9.21 -8.81
N ALA A 106 0.75 -10.06 -7.76
CA ALA A 106 -0.35 -10.03 -6.80
C ALA A 106 -0.16 -8.92 -5.76
N VAL A 107 -0.01 -7.70 -6.25
CA VAL A 107 0.23 -6.50 -5.43
C VAL A 107 -0.34 -5.28 -6.14
N LYS A 108 -0.88 -4.33 -5.36
CA LYS A 108 -1.29 -3.04 -5.90
C LYS A 108 -0.07 -2.17 -6.14
N ALA A 109 0.21 -1.86 -7.39
CA ALA A 109 1.42 -1.15 -7.80
C ALA A 109 1.60 0.23 -7.14
N SER A 110 0.50 0.91 -6.79
CA SER A 110 0.53 2.28 -6.25
C SER A 110 0.58 2.38 -4.73
N THR A 111 0.37 1.26 -4.00
CA THR A 111 0.30 1.26 -2.53
C THR A 111 1.05 0.12 -1.86
N GLY A 112 1.48 -0.89 -2.62
CA GLY A 112 2.11 -2.09 -2.08
C GLY A 112 1.15 -3.07 -1.40
N TYR A 113 -0.15 -2.81 -1.39
CA TYR A 113 -1.13 -3.73 -0.80
C TYR A 113 -1.14 -5.05 -1.56
N ALA A 114 -0.91 -6.15 -0.85
CA ALA A 114 -0.72 -7.46 -1.47
C ALA A 114 -1.67 -8.54 -0.93
N PHE A 115 -2.08 -8.49 0.33
CA PHE A 115 -2.77 -9.60 1.00
C PHE A 115 -3.99 -10.11 0.21
N GLN A 116 -4.91 -9.23 -0.16
CA GLN A 116 -6.14 -9.62 -0.88
C GLN A 116 -5.81 -10.19 -2.26
N PHE A 117 -4.89 -9.55 -2.98
CA PHE A 117 -4.47 -10.01 -4.31
C PHE A 117 -3.80 -11.38 -4.27
N ILE A 118 -2.99 -11.64 -3.23
CA ILE A 118 -2.38 -12.96 -3.00
C ILE A 118 -3.45 -14.00 -2.70
N GLN A 119 -4.48 -13.69 -1.91
CA GLN A 119 -5.58 -14.61 -1.63
C GLN A 119 -6.34 -14.97 -2.91
N GLU A 120 -6.68 -13.98 -3.73
CA GLU A 120 -7.37 -14.18 -5.01
C GLU A 120 -6.54 -15.03 -5.98
N GLN A 121 -5.25 -14.71 -6.14
CA GLN A 121 -4.32 -15.48 -6.97
C GLN A 121 -4.20 -16.92 -6.50
N THR A 122 -4.05 -17.13 -5.21
CA THR A 122 -3.94 -18.47 -4.62
C THR A 122 -5.22 -19.28 -4.83
N GLN A 123 -6.39 -18.66 -4.65
CA GLN A 123 -7.68 -19.30 -4.89
C GLN A 123 -7.85 -19.70 -6.37
N GLN A 124 -7.42 -18.85 -7.29
CA GLN A 124 -7.43 -19.14 -8.73
C GLN A 124 -6.54 -20.35 -9.05
N ILE A 125 -5.30 -20.38 -8.57
CA ILE A 125 -4.36 -21.49 -8.78
C ILE A 125 -4.92 -22.80 -8.21
N VAL A 126 -5.46 -22.79 -6.99
CA VAL A 126 -6.05 -23.98 -6.37
C VAL A 126 -7.23 -24.51 -7.17
N ASN A 127 -8.10 -23.62 -7.69
CA ASN A 127 -9.21 -24.02 -8.52
C ASN A 127 -8.76 -24.66 -9.85
N GLN A 128 -7.76 -24.08 -10.51
CA GLN A 128 -7.18 -24.63 -11.75
C GLN A 128 -6.57 -26.02 -11.52
N LEU A 129 -5.83 -26.19 -10.40
CA LEU A 129 -5.28 -27.50 -10.02
C LEU A 129 -6.37 -28.56 -9.80
N LYS A 130 -7.45 -28.20 -9.08
CA LYS A 130 -8.59 -29.11 -8.87
C LYS A 130 -9.25 -29.54 -10.19
N LEU A 131 -9.35 -28.62 -11.14
CA LEU A 131 -9.97 -28.84 -12.44
C LEU A 131 -9.00 -29.45 -13.47
N LYS A 132 -7.74 -29.69 -13.10
CA LYS A 132 -6.67 -30.18 -14.00
C LYS A 132 -6.47 -29.28 -15.23
N GLN A 133 -6.63 -27.98 -15.05
CA GLN A 133 -6.41 -26.98 -16.09
C GLN A 133 -4.95 -26.51 -16.10
N SER A 134 -4.53 -25.86 -17.18
CA SER A 134 -3.25 -25.17 -17.23
C SER A 134 -3.23 -24.04 -16.19
N LEU A 135 -2.12 -23.92 -15.48
CA LEU A 135 -1.99 -22.89 -14.45
C LEU A 135 -1.74 -21.52 -15.08
N ASP A 136 -2.57 -20.56 -14.71
CA ASP A 136 -2.41 -19.15 -15.00
C ASP A 136 -2.57 -18.36 -13.68
N ALA A 137 -1.47 -17.78 -13.23
CA ALA A 137 -1.45 -16.94 -12.02
C ALA A 137 -1.62 -15.46 -12.34
N SER A 138 -1.91 -15.09 -13.60
CA SER A 138 -2.02 -13.69 -14.00
C SER A 138 -3.22 -13.01 -13.36
N VAL A 139 -3.01 -11.80 -12.85
CA VAL A 139 -4.02 -10.93 -12.26
C VAL A 139 -4.29 -9.78 -13.23
N HIS A 140 -5.54 -9.61 -13.63
CA HIS A 140 -5.94 -8.60 -14.62
C HIS A 140 -6.90 -7.56 -14.04
N TYR A 141 -6.38 -6.38 -13.72
CA TYR A 141 -7.17 -5.21 -13.28
C TYR A 141 -6.90 -4.01 -14.18
N THR A 142 -7.21 -4.10 -15.47
CA THR A 142 -6.76 -3.17 -16.53
C THR A 142 -6.99 -1.70 -16.19
N ARG A 143 -8.18 -1.32 -15.71
CA ARG A 143 -8.47 0.09 -15.37
C ARG A 143 -7.76 0.54 -14.09
N HIS A 144 -7.69 -0.32 -13.08
CA HIS A 144 -7.00 0.01 -11.84
C HIS A 144 -5.48 0.08 -12.03
N GLN A 145 -4.91 -0.77 -12.90
CA GLN A 145 -3.49 -0.66 -13.28
C GLN A 145 -3.18 0.68 -13.98
N PHE A 146 -4.13 1.19 -14.77
CA PHE A 146 -4.01 2.52 -15.34
C PHE A 146 -4.01 3.61 -14.26
N TYR A 147 -4.91 3.52 -13.27
CA TYR A 147 -4.95 4.47 -12.15
C TYR A 147 -3.68 4.42 -11.31
N ASP A 148 -3.17 3.22 -11.06
CA ASP A 148 -1.89 3.02 -10.38
C ASP A 148 -0.74 3.66 -11.15
N ALA A 149 -0.68 3.48 -12.47
CA ALA A 149 0.34 4.12 -13.30
C ALA A 149 0.27 5.66 -13.26
N VAL A 150 -0.94 6.23 -13.22
CA VAL A 150 -1.13 7.68 -13.09
C VAL A 150 -0.63 8.18 -11.73
N LEU A 151 -0.96 7.48 -10.66
CA LEU A 151 -0.50 7.86 -9.31
C LEU A 151 1.03 7.76 -9.21
N LEU A 152 1.61 6.65 -9.65
CA LEU A 152 3.07 6.47 -9.68
C LEU A 152 3.76 7.57 -10.49
N TYR A 153 3.22 7.94 -11.65
CA TYR A 153 3.74 9.05 -12.46
C TYR A 153 3.72 10.39 -11.68
N ILE A 154 2.65 10.66 -10.93
CA ILE A 154 2.52 11.89 -10.14
C ILE A 154 3.55 11.92 -9.02
N LEU A 155 3.71 10.80 -8.28
CA LEU A 155 4.67 10.68 -7.19
C LEU A 155 6.12 10.77 -7.70
N GLU A 156 6.46 10.00 -8.74
CA GLU A 156 7.80 10.00 -9.37
C GLU A 156 8.24 11.39 -9.83
N HIS A 157 7.29 12.16 -10.41
CA HIS A 157 7.58 13.50 -10.91
C HIS A 157 7.27 14.61 -9.90
N LYS A 158 7.03 14.25 -8.64
CA LYS A 158 6.75 15.19 -7.53
C LYS A 158 5.69 16.24 -7.86
N LYS A 159 4.64 15.86 -8.61
CA LYS A 159 3.58 16.79 -9.05
C LYS A 159 2.60 17.15 -7.95
N MET A 160 2.47 16.29 -6.97
CA MET A 160 1.68 16.47 -5.76
C MET A 160 2.23 15.54 -4.68
N ALA A 161 2.27 16.00 -3.45
CA ALA A 161 2.70 15.19 -2.32
C ALA A 161 1.71 14.05 -2.04
N GLY A 162 2.23 12.87 -1.72
CA GLY A 162 1.39 11.68 -1.54
C GLY A 162 0.49 11.75 -0.32
N ASP A 163 0.97 12.33 0.77
CA ASP A 163 0.17 12.62 1.97
C ASP A 163 -1.05 13.48 1.64
N GLU A 164 -0.88 14.53 0.83
CA GLU A 164 -1.98 15.38 0.37
C GLU A 164 -2.97 14.60 -0.52
N ILE A 165 -2.48 13.72 -1.41
CA ILE A 165 -3.33 12.88 -2.27
C ILE A 165 -4.22 11.98 -1.41
N PHE A 166 -3.61 11.18 -0.53
CA PHE A 166 -4.35 10.25 0.31
C PHE A 166 -5.25 10.93 1.32
N ALA A 167 -4.80 12.03 1.94
CA ALA A 167 -5.64 12.82 2.83
C ALA A 167 -6.90 13.35 2.11
N ARG A 168 -6.79 13.81 0.86
CA ARG A 168 -7.96 14.26 0.06
C ARG A 168 -8.90 13.11 -0.24
N ILE A 169 -8.38 11.93 -0.61
CA ILE A 169 -9.18 10.74 -0.90
C ILE A 169 -10.01 10.37 0.33
N PHE A 170 -9.38 10.21 1.49
CA PHE A 170 -10.08 9.83 2.73
C PHE A 170 -11.00 10.92 3.28
N LYS A 171 -10.66 12.21 3.11
CA LYS A 171 -11.48 13.32 3.59
C LYS A 171 -12.77 13.51 2.77
N LYS A 172 -12.74 13.20 1.48
CA LYS A 172 -13.86 13.49 0.56
C LYS A 172 -14.71 12.27 0.22
N ASN A 173 -14.30 11.08 0.63
CA ASN A 173 -15.02 9.84 0.35
C ASN A 173 -15.17 9.04 1.66
N ASP A 174 -16.19 8.22 1.72
CA ASP A 174 -16.35 7.26 2.82
C ASP A 174 -15.27 6.17 2.77
N ALA A 175 -14.87 5.67 3.92
CA ALA A 175 -13.80 4.69 4.04
C ALA A 175 -14.09 3.40 3.25
N ALA A 176 -15.35 2.95 3.19
CA ALA A 176 -15.71 1.75 2.45
C ALA A 176 -15.44 1.89 0.96
N THR A 177 -15.80 3.04 0.36
CA THR A 177 -15.49 3.36 -1.04
C THR A 177 -13.98 3.44 -1.28
N VAL A 178 -13.23 4.06 -0.37
CA VAL A 178 -11.76 4.13 -0.48
C VAL A 178 -11.15 2.73 -0.43
N PHE A 179 -11.56 1.89 0.52
CA PHE A 179 -11.03 0.52 0.61
C PHE A 179 -11.38 -0.34 -0.60
N LYS A 180 -12.57 -0.22 -1.16
CA LYS A 180 -12.91 -0.89 -2.43
C LYS A 180 -11.97 -0.44 -3.56
N PHE A 181 -11.70 0.86 -3.66
CA PHE A 181 -10.77 1.40 -4.66
C PHE A 181 -9.35 0.88 -4.46
N LEU A 182 -8.86 0.87 -3.22
CA LEU A 182 -7.54 0.34 -2.87
C LEU A 182 -7.41 -1.19 -3.05
N SER A 183 -8.54 -1.91 -3.01
CA SER A 183 -8.60 -3.35 -3.25
C SER A 183 -8.95 -3.72 -4.70
N ASN A 184 -9.04 -2.75 -5.62
CA ASN A 184 -9.45 -2.94 -7.02
C ASN A 184 -10.85 -3.56 -7.20
N THR A 185 -11.73 -3.46 -6.21
CA THR A 185 -13.09 -4.00 -6.21
C THR A 185 -14.16 -2.92 -6.42
N SER A 186 -13.76 -1.65 -6.55
CA SER A 186 -14.66 -0.54 -6.82
C SER A 186 -15.30 -0.64 -8.21
N ASN A 187 -16.52 -0.18 -8.34
CA ASN A 187 -17.19 -0.01 -9.63
C ASN A 187 -16.81 1.34 -10.29
N LEU A 188 -17.19 1.55 -11.54
CA LEU A 188 -16.81 2.74 -12.29
C LEU A 188 -17.32 4.04 -11.66
N MET A 189 -18.50 4.04 -11.05
CA MET A 189 -19.07 5.23 -10.40
C MET A 189 -18.29 5.59 -9.11
N GLU A 190 -17.88 4.56 -8.35
CA GLU A 190 -17.01 4.74 -7.19
C GLU A 190 -15.63 5.26 -7.61
N ASP A 191 -15.07 4.72 -8.71
CA ASP A 191 -13.80 5.21 -9.27
C ASP A 191 -13.88 6.69 -9.66
N ILE A 192 -14.93 7.08 -10.37
CA ILE A 192 -15.19 8.48 -10.77
C ILE A 192 -15.29 9.38 -9.53
N ARG A 193 -15.99 8.94 -8.48
CA ARG A 193 -16.11 9.70 -7.23
C ARG A 193 -14.74 9.94 -6.60
N ILE A 194 -13.87 8.91 -6.53
CA ILE A 194 -12.50 9.05 -6.04
C ILE A 194 -11.72 10.05 -6.91
N MET A 195 -11.80 9.94 -8.24
CA MET A 195 -11.09 10.84 -9.15
C MET A 195 -11.54 12.30 -9.00
N LEU A 196 -12.83 12.54 -8.82
CA LEU A 196 -13.38 13.90 -8.60
C LEU A 196 -12.96 14.50 -7.24
N SER A 197 -12.48 13.68 -6.30
CA SER A 197 -11.92 14.18 -5.05
C SER A 197 -10.51 14.77 -5.21
N LEU A 198 -9.85 14.51 -6.34
CA LEU A 198 -8.47 14.89 -6.64
C LEU A 198 -8.39 16.09 -7.60
N PRO A 199 -7.28 16.86 -7.60
CA PRO A 199 -7.12 18.03 -8.45
C PRO A 199 -7.03 17.63 -9.93
N THR A 200 -8.06 17.90 -10.70
CA THR A 200 -8.13 17.58 -12.14
C THR A 200 -6.96 18.20 -12.93
N GLN A 201 -6.49 19.38 -12.54
CA GLN A 201 -5.37 20.08 -13.16
C GLN A 201 -4.04 19.30 -13.08
N ILE A 202 -3.88 18.42 -12.09
CA ILE A 202 -2.70 17.57 -11.90
C ILE A 202 -2.95 16.19 -12.51
N PHE A 203 -4.09 15.58 -12.19
CA PHE A 203 -4.37 14.21 -12.54
C PHE A 203 -4.72 14.00 -14.02
N LEU A 204 -5.46 14.92 -14.65
CA LEU A 204 -5.82 14.77 -16.06
C LEU A 204 -4.60 14.86 -17.00
N PRO A 205 -3.69 15.84 -16.89
CA PRO A 205 -2.47 15.84 -17.69
C PRO A 205 -1.58 14.61 -17.44
N ALA A 206 -1.50 14.12 -16.20
CA ALA A 206 -0.77 12.90 -15.86
C ALA A 206 -1.39 11.67 -16.54
N ALA A 207 -2.72 11.54 -16.50
CA ALA A 207 -3.45 10.46 -17.15
C ALA A 207 -3.22 10.45 -18.67
N ILE A 208 -3.28 11.62 -19.31
CA ILE A 208 -2.97 11.77 -20.75
C ILE A 208 -1.54 11.33 -21.03
N LYS A 209 -0.56 11.77 -20.23
CA LYS A 209 0.85 11.37 -20.42
C LYS A 209 1.07 9.86 -20.29
N VAL A 210 0.42 9.23 -19.30
CA VAL A 210 0.51 7.78 -19.09
C VAL A 210 -0.14 7.02 -20.25
N LEU A 211 -1.27 7.51 -20.77
CA LEU A 211 -1.97 6.87 -21.89
C LEU A 211 -1.11 6.84 -23.17
N PHE A 212 -0.34 7.89 -23.44
CA PHE A 212 0.51 8.00 -24.63
C PHE A 212 1.95 7.47 -24.45
N ARG A 213 2.31 6.99 -23.23
CA ARG A 213 3.61 6.32 -22.99
C ARG A 213 3.57 4.80 -23.23
N ARG A 214 2.41 4.26 -23.58
CA ARG A 214 2.20 2.81 -23.86
C ARG A 214 2.55 2.44 -25.29
#